data_c655e392551c75600702240e19ee0df0
#
_entry.id   c655e392551c75600702240e19ee0df0
#
_cell.length_a   1.000
_cell.length_b   1.000
_cell.length_c   1.000
_cell.angle_alpha   90.00
_cell.angle_beta   90.00
_cell.angle_gamma   90.00
#
_symmetry.space_group_name_H-M   'P 1'
#
loop_
_entity.id
_entity.type
_entity.pdbx_description
1 polymer ?
#
loop_
_entity_poly.entity_id
_entity_poly.type
_entity_poly.pdbx_seq_one_letter_code
_entity_poly.pdbx_strand_id
1 'polypeptide(L)'
;MPSMNPIPSRNALTLALMLMASAAQAQSPSATEKPHPWQAAAPRLTAEAYFTNLKDGDRIETPYLLKFGLSGGWGLAPIAQPGRTKSGHHHLLINRDLPLNFKQALPFNDQYIHFGKGQMETVLTLAPGTYTLRMLLADQQHLPHFVYSKPATITVTKKNATDPRTLSVPGVSLQLEGPVVKNPFRVQFHASALNVAHLAQRLPDTGHFRLTVTPASGAPAVMAFVEGQTEVWLAPPAGNYTLQLELLDNVKTGQPLAPAATASVRVE
;
A
#
# COMPACT_ATOMS: atom_id res chain seq x y z
N MET A 1 62.43 20.67 59.65
CA MET A 1 62.67 19.33 60.18
C MET A 1 61.44 18.83 60.87
N PRO A 2 60.96 17.63 60.68
CA PRO A 2 61.27 16.55 59.76
C PRO A 2 60.13 16.22 58.75
N SER A 3 60.53 15.49 57.71
CA SER A 3 59.73 14.89 56.68
C SER A 3 58.82 13.77 57.15
N MET A 4 57.58 13.68 56.65
CA MET A 4 56.75 12.46 56.68
C MET A 4 56.31 12.08 55.28
N ASN A 5 56.71 10.90 54.85
CA ASN A 5 56.32 10.24 53.60
C ASN A 5 54.85 9.84 53.61
N PRO A 6 54.18 9.89 52.46
CA PRO A 6 52.86 9.34 52.33
C PRO A 6 52.84 7.84 51.96
N ILE A 7 51.89 7.13 52.50
CA ILE A 7 51.55 5.72 52.29
C ILE A 7 50.84 5.54 50.94
N PRO A 8 51.08 4.49 50.15
CA PRO A 8 50.41 4.27 48.84
C PRO A 8 49.01 3.75 49.01
N SER A 9 48.06 4.36 48.32
CA SER A 9 46.66 3.93 48.25
C SER A 9 46.47 2.79 47.25
N ARG A 10 45.70 1.80 47.63
CA ARG A 10 45.32 0.59 46.90
C ARG A 10 44.53 0.91 45.66
N ASN A 11 44.99 0.41 44.51
CA ASN A 11 44.26 0.41 43.23
C ASN A 11 42.98 -0.45 43.32
N ALA A 12 41.83 0.18 43.21
CA ALA A 12 40.58 -0.50 42.96
C ALA A 12 40.41 -0.66 41.44
N LEU A 13 40.53 -1.89 40.96
CA LEU A 13 40.28 -2.28 39.59
C LEU A 13 38.79 -2.32 39.32
N THR A 14 38.23 -1.28 38.73
CA THR A 14 36.79 -1.26 38.31
C THR A 14 36.69 -1.92 36.98
N LEU A 15 36.14 -3.13 36.91
CA LEU A 15 35.83 -3.88 35.71
C LEU A 15 34.57 -3.27 35.05
N ALA A 16 34.70 -2.44 34.02
CA ALA A 16 33.60 -1.93 33.25
C ALA A 16 33.13 -3.01 32.26
N LEU A 17 31.98 -3.59 32.51
CA LEU A 17 31.29 -4.50 31.63
C LEU A 17 30.65 -3.67 30.50
N MET A 18 31.29 -3.62 29.31
CA MET A 18 30.68 -3.04 28.11
C MET A 18 29.63 -4.01 27.57
N LEU A 19 28.34 -3.71 27.78
CA LEU A 19 27.25 -4.31 27.02
C LEU A 19 27.33 -3.78 25.58
N MET A 20 27.80 -4.59 24.65
CA MET A 20 27.66 -4.35 23.22
C MET A 20 26.19 -4.61 22.84
N ALA A 21 25.37 -3.56 22.81
CA ALA A 21 24.09 -3.60 22.17
C ALA A 21 24.31 -3.63 20.67
N SER A 22 24.18 -4.81 20.05
CA SER A 22 24.13 -4.95 18.59
C SER A 22 22.88 -4.29 18.09
N ALA A 23 22.95 -3.03 17.67
CA ALA A 23 21.93 -2.39 16.88
C ALA A 23 21.88 -3.10 15.52
N ALA A 24 20.87 -3.93 15.31
CA ALA A 24 20.54 -4.44 13.99
C ALA A 24 20.22 -3.24 13.10
N GLN A 25 21.17 -2.84 12.27
CA GLN A 25 20.94 -1.83 11.25
C GLN A 25 19.97 -2.41 10.24
N ALA A 26 18.73 -1.89 10.25
CA ALA A 26 17.77 -2.15 9.20
C ALA A 26 18.33 -1.56 7.90
N GLN A 27 18.85 -2.42 7.02
CA GLN A 27 19.29 -2.02 5.70
C GLN A 27 18.11 -1.46 4.93
N SER A 28 18.23 -0.22 4.47
CA SER A 28 17.27 0.38 3.55
C SER A 28 17.23 -0.46 2.25
N PRO A 29 16.06 -0.91 1.79
CA PRO A 29 15.98 -1.70 0.57
C PRO A 29 16.48 -0.89 -0.62
N SER A 30 17.44 -1.46 -1.35
CA SER A 30 17.94 -0.91 -2.60
C SER A 30 16.89 -1.14 -3.69
N ALA A 31 16.64 -0.15 -4.55
CA ALA A 31 15.66 -0.21 -5.67
C ALA A 31 15.99 -1.28 -6.75
N THR A 32 17.04 -2.09 -6.54
CA THR A 32 17.50 -3.13 -7.46
C THR A 32 17.52 -4.53 -6.85
N GLU A 33 16.84 -4.72 -5.71
CA GLU A 33 16.75 -6.04 -5.09
C GLU A 33 15.96 -6.99 -5.99
N LYS A 34 16.51 -8.17 -6.30
CA LYS A 34 15.82 -9.19 -7.09
C LYS A 34 14.55 -9.62 -6.37
N PRO A 35 13.42 -9.81 -7.10
CA PRO A 35 12.20 -10.31 -6.49
C PRO A 35 12.47 -11.57 -5.66
N HIS A 36 11.82 -11.68 -4.50
CA HIS A 36 11.93 -12.87 -3.66
C HIS A 36 11.42 -14.10 -4.44
N PRO A 37 12.04 -15.31 -4.31
CA PRO A 37 11.63 -16.51 -5.05
C PRO A 37 10.15 -16.90 -4.92
N TRP A 38 9.48 -16.47 -3.84
CA TRP A 38 8.05 -16.68 -3.66
C TRP A 38 7.16 -15.68 -4.39
N GLN A 39 7.72 -14.61 -4.97
CA GLN A 39 6.94 -13.71 -5.82
C GLN A 39 6.70 -14.37 -7.18
N ALA A 40 5.44 -14.51 -7.54
CA ALA A 40 5.01 -15.07 -8.81
C ALA A 40 4.56 -13.96 -9.78
N ALA A 41 4.62 -14.26 -11.07
CA ALA A 41 3.97 -13.41 -12.07
C ALA A 41 2.45 -13.48 -11.90
N ALA A 42 1.77 -12.35 -12.09
CA ALA A 42 0.32 -12.32 -12.09
C ALA A 42 -0.23 -13.22 -13.22
N PRO A 43 -1.24 -14.05 -12.97
CA PRO A 43 -1.85 -14.90 -14.00
C PRO A 43 -2.47 -14.11 -15.15
N ARG A 44 -2.84 -12.85 -14.91
CA ARG A 44 -3.32 -11.91 -15.93
C ARG A 44 -2.23 -10.95 -16.32
N LEU A 45 -1.96 -10.85 -17.61
CA LEU A 45 -0.94 -9.95 -18.16
C LEU A 45 -1.41 -8.48 -18.27
N THR A 46 -2.71 -8.23 -18.20
CA THR A 46 -3.31 -6.89 -18.31
C THR A 46 -3.25 -6.16 -16.97
N ALA A 47 -2.66 -4.97 -16.99
CA ALA A 47 -2.73 -4.05 -15.86
C ALA A 47 -4.14 -3.46 -15.75
N GLU A 48 -4.66 -3.39 -14.53
CA GLU A 48 -5.98 -2.83 -14.24
C GLU A 48 -5.90 -1.92 -13.01
N ALA A 49 -6.60 -0.77 -13.07
CA ALA A 49 -7.07 -0.08 -11.88
C ALA A 49 -8.44 -0.68 -11.55
N TYR A 50 -8.72 -1.08 -10.31
CA TYR A 50 -9.92 -1.84 -9.98
C TYR A 50 -10.52 -1.45 -8.62
N PHE A 51 -11.80 -1.74 -8.41
CA PHE A 51 -12.44 -1.62 -7.10
C PHE A 51 -12.15 -2.87 -6.27
N THR A 52 -11.85 -2.70 -4.98
CA THR A 52 -11.58 -3.82 -4.08
C THR A 52 -12.82 -4.22 -3.27
N ASN A 53 -13.77 -3.32 -3.08
CA ASN A 53 -14.96 -3.52 -2.26
C ASN A 53 -16.28 -3.14 -2.98
N LEU A 54 -16.25 -3.04 -4.31
CA LEU A 54 -17.41 -2.74 -5.13
C LEU A 54 -17.39 -3.56 -6.42
N LYS A 55 -18.53 -4.03 -6.87
CA LYS A 55 -18.70 -4.77 -8.12
C LYS A 55 -19.95 -4.30 -8.87
N ASP A 56 -20.05 -4.71 -10.13
CA ASP A 56 -21.21 -4.47 -10.96
C ASP A 56 -22.49 -5.06 -10.33
N GLY A 57 -23.58 -4.29 -10.36
CA GLY A 57 -24.89 -4.63 -9.77
C GLY A 57 -25.01 -4.34 -8.28
N ASP A 58 -23.98 -3.86 -7.59
CA ASP A 58 -24.05 -3.60 -6.14
C ASP A 58 -25.06 -2.51 -5.80
N ARG A 59 -25.70 -2.70 -4.65
CA ARG A 59 -26.63 -1.75 -4.03
C ARG A 59 -26.00 -1.24 -2.74
N ILE A 60 -25.73 0.06 -2.68
CA ILE A 60 -25.04 0.69 -1.54
C ILE A 60 -25.89 1.79 -0.92
N GLU A 61 -25.56 2.14 0.31
CA GLU A 61 -25.99 3.37 0.97
C GLU A 61 -24.85 4.36 1.02
N THR A 62 -25.12 5.65 0.98
CA THR A 62 -24.09 6.70 1.13
C THR A 62 -24.25 7.44 2.45
N PRO A 63 -23.14 7.92 3.08
CA PRO A 63 -21.76 7.84 2.59
C PRO A 63 -21.22 6.41 2.54
N TYR A 64 -20.42 6.08 1.52
CA TYR A 64 -19.82 4.78 1.30
C TYR A 64 -18.30 4.90 1.08
N LEU A 65 -17.51 4.16 1.83
CA LEU A 65 -16.05 4.12 1.63
C LEU A 65 -15.73 3.21 0.44
N LEU A 66 -15.42 3.83 -0.70
CA LEU A 66 -14.99 3.13 -1.91
C LEU A 66 -13.48 2.91 -1.86
N LYS A 67 -13.04 1.68 -2.04
CA LYS A 67 -11.64 1.28 -2.05
C LYS A 67 -11.22 0.78 -3.42
N PHE A 68 -9.98 1.08 -3.79
CA PHE A 68 -9.46 0.70 -5.10
C PHE A 68 -8.00 0.27 -5.02
N GLY A 69 -7.56 -0.47 -6.02
CA GLY A 69 -6.23 -1.04 -6.14
C GLY A 69 -5.70 -0.95 -7.56
N LEU A 70 -4.47 -1.39 -7.73
CA LEU A 70 -3.74 -1.33 -8.99
C LEU A 70 -2.96 -2.63 -9.20
N SER A 71 -3.06 -3.22 -10.39
CA SER A 71 -2.42 -4.48 -10.75
C SER A 71 -1.35 -4.36 -11.84
N GLY A 72 -0.78 -5.49 -12.23
CA GLY A 72 0.11 -5.62 -13.38
C GLY A 72 1.48 -4.99 -13.18
N GLY A 73 1.94 -4.85 -11.93
CA GLY A 73 3.23 -4.26 -11.60
C GLY A 73 3.29 -2.74 -11.78
N TRP A 74 2.13 -2.09 -11.92
CA TRP A 74 2.01 -0.63 -11.87
C TRP A 74 2.07 -0.15 -10.41
N GLY A 75 2.60 1.06 -10.20
CA GLY A 75 2.69 1.69 -8.89
C GLY A 75 1.96 3.03 -8.83
N LEU A 76 1.56 3.40 -7.63
CA LEU A 76 0.98 4.72 -7.38
C LEU A 76 2.06 5.79 -7.33
N ALA A 77 1.78 6.93 -7.96
CA ALA A 77 2.66 8.10 -7.99
C ALA A 77 1.85 9.38 -7.78
N PRO A 78 2.15 10.16 -6.73
CA PRO A 78 1.59 11.49 -6.55
C PRO A 78 1.98 12.44 -7.68
N ILE A 79 1.11 13.40 -7.98
CA ILE A 79 1.35 14.40 -9.04
C ILE A 79 2.46 15.40 -8.72
N ALA A 80 2.81 15.55 -7.44
CA ALA A 80 3.79 16.53 -6.98
C ALA A 80 5.23 16.26 -7.46
N GLN A 81 5.51 15.07 -7.95
CA GLN A 81 6.83 14.69 -8.45
C GLN A 81 6.68 13.82 -9.71
N PRO A 82 7.65 13.86 -10.63
CA PRO A 82 7.61 13.03 -11.83
C PRO A 82 7.41 11.56 -11.48
N GLY A 83 6.44 10.94 -12.12
CA GLY A 83 6.22 9.51 -12.02
C GLY A 83 7.37 8.72 -12.63
N ARG A 84 7.45 7.44 -12.29
CA ARG A 84 8.35 6.48 -12.93
C ARG A 84 7.62 5.78 -14.08
N THR A 85 8.36 5.02 -14.87
CA THR A 85 7.78 4.08 -15.83
C THR A 85 6.80 3.16 -15.11
N LYS A 86 5.62 2.94 -15.65
CA LYS A 86 4.52 2.18 -15.05
C LYS A 86 4.06 2.74 -13.70
N SER A 87 3.89 4.03 -13.60
CA SER A 87 3.30 4.67 -12.43
C SER A 87 2.27 5.74 -12.82
N GLY A 88 1.38 6.05 -11.88
CA GLY A 88 0.36 7.07 -12.06
C GLY A 88 -0.51 7.21 -10.81
N HIS A 89 -1.54 8.04 -10.92
CA HIS A 89 -2.52 8.21 -9.85
C HIS A 89 -3.92 7.85 -10.35
N HIS A 90 -4.75 7.43 -9.42
CA HIS A 90 -6.12 7.02 -9.72
C HIS A 90 -7.03 8.19 -10.08
N HIS A 91 -7.95 7.92 -11.02
CA HIS A 91 -9.13 8.74 -11.30
C HIS A 91 -10.39 7.89 -11.19
N LEU A 92 -11.43 8.44 -10.60
CA LEU A 92 -12.77 7.85 -10.59
C LEU A 92 -13.65 8.61 -11.59
N LEU A 93 -14.14 7.90 -12.58
CA LEU A 93 -15.10 8.40 -13.56
C LEU A 93 -16.52 8.04 -13.09
N ILE A 94 -17.41 9.03 -13.00
CA ILE A 94 -18.80 8.86 -12.59
C ILE A 94 -19.71 9.19 -13.76
N ASN A 95 -20.47 8.20 -14.24
CA ASN A 95 -21.34 8.31 -15.43
C ASN A 95 -20.59 8.80 -16.68
N ARG A 96 -19.34 8.35 -16.81
CA ARG A 96 -18.48 8.64 -17.95
C ARG A 96 -17.83 7.37 -18.48
N ASP A 97 -17.75 7.30 -19.80
CA ASP A 97 -16.92 6.31 -20.49
C ASP A 97 -15.45 6.71 -20.48
N LEU A 98 -14.61 5.77 -20.90
CA LEU A 98 -13.19 6.05 -21.13
C LEU A 98 -13.03 7.17 -22.17
N PRO A 99 -12.01 8.02 -22.05
CA PRO A 99 -11.77 9.05 -23.04
C PRO A 99 -11.48 8.44 -24.43
N LEU A 100 -12.04 9.03 -25.47
CA LEU A 100 -11.77 8.60 -26.85
C LEU A 100 -10.32 8.89 -27.27
N ASN A 101 -9.69 9.86 -26.62
CA ASN A 101 -8.31 10.27 -26.90
C ASN A 101 -7.46 10.22 -25.63
N PHE A 102 -6.62 9.19 -25.54
CA PHE A 102 -5.67 9.01 -24.42
C PHE A 102 -4.44 9.94 -24.49
N LYS A 103 -4.39 10.85 -25.47
CA LYS A 103 -3.34 11.89 -25.57
C LYS A 103 -3.82 13.26 -25.05
N GLN A 104 -4.99 13.32 -24.49
CA GLN A 104 -5.54 14.53 -23.87
C GLN A 104 -5.68 14.34 -22.38
N ALA A 105 -5.34 15.40 -21.62
CA ALA A 105 -5.48 15.39 -20.17
C ALA A 105 -6.97 15.24 -19.78
N LEU A 106 -7.19 14.47 -18.72
CA LEU A 106 -8.52 14.30 -18.14
C LEU A 106 -9.02 15.63 -17.55
N PRO A 107 -10.31 15.95 -17.70
CA PRO A 107 -10.87 17.16 -17.13
C PRO A 107 -10.96 17.11 -15.60
N PHE A 108 -11.11 18.29 -14.99
CA PHE A 108 -11.31 18.47 -13.55
C PHE A 108 -12.76 18.88 -13.27
N ASN A 109 -13.60 17.95 -12.87
CA ASN A 109 -14.98 18.20 -12.48
C ASN A 109 -15.55 17.04 -11.66
N ASP A 110 -16.79 17.15 -11.22
CA ASP A 110 -17.47 16.15 -10.36
C ASP A 110 -17.63 14.76 -10.97
N GLN A 111 -17.38 14.61 -12.26
CA GLN A 111 -17.45 13.34 -12.97
C GLN A 111 -16.09 12.70 -13.22
N TYR A 112 -15.00 13.41 -12.91
CA TYR A 112 -13.62 12.98 -13.03
C TYR A 112 -12.88 13.32 -11.75
N ILE A 113 -13.05 12.49 -10.72
CA ILE A 113 -12.42 12.73 -9.42
C ILE A 113 -11.02 12.16 -9.45
N HIS A 114 -10.04 12.94 -9.03
CA HIS A 114 -8.66 12.52 -9.00
C HIS A 114 -8.03 12.37 -7.62
N PHE A 115 -7.11 11.41 -7.51
CA PHE A 115 -6.43 10.98 -6.29
C PHE A 115 -4.93 11.23 -6.40
N GLY A 116 -4.58 12.51 -6.63
CA GLY A 116 -3.23 12.95 -6.98
C GLY A 116 -2.20 12.92 -5.86
N LYS A 117 -2.51 12.33 -4.69
CA LYS A 117 -1.55 12.12 -3.59
C LYS A 117 -1.12 10.67 -3.42
N GLY A 118 -1.67 9.74 -4.23
CA GLY A 118 -1.45 8.30 -4.06
C GLY A 118 -2.47 7.62 -3.15
N GLN A 119 -3.68 8.21 -3.04
CA GLN A 119 -4.79 7.65 -2.27
C GLN A 119 -5.29 6.35 -2.89
N MET A 120 -5.79 5.45 -2.03
CA MET A 120 -6.38 4.17 -2.40
C MET A 120 -7.87 4.06 -2.08
N GLU A 121 -8.51 5.17 -1.65
CA GLU A 121 -9.92 5.18 -1.28
C GLU A 121 -10.52 6.58 -1.41
N THR A 122 -11.85 6.63 -1.41
CA THR A 122 -12.64 7.85 -1.30
C THR A 122 -13.99 7.58 -0.66
N VAL A 123 -14.57 8.58 -0.01
CA VAL A 123 -15.93 8.49 0.52
C VAL A 123 -16.91 9.04 -0.51
N LEU A 124 -17.74 8.15 -1.07
CA LEU A 124 -18.83 8.53 -1.97
C LEU A 124 -19.99 9.11 -1.15
N THR A 125 -20.48 10.28 -1.58
CA THR A 125 -21.64 10.96 -0.99
C THR A 125 -22.77 11.19 -1.99
N LEU A 126 -22.81 10.35 -3.03
CA LEU A 126 -23.79 10.42 -4.12
C LEU A 126 -25.23 10.38 -3.61
N ALA A 127 -26.13 11.08 -4.29
CA ALA A 127 -27.58 11.01 -4.03
C ALA A 127 -28.13 9.62 -4.41
N PRO A 128 -29.31 9.21 -3.89
CA PRO A 128 -29.99 8.01 -4.39
C PRO A 128 -30.17 8.04 -5.91
N GLY A 129 -29.83 6.93 -6.57
CA GLY A 129 -29.83 6.83 -8.04
C GLY A 129 -28.94 5.73 -8.55
N THR A 130 -28.89 5.56 -9.86
CA THR A 130 -28.03 4.59 -10.55
C THR A 130 -26.83 5.31 -11.15
N TYR A 131 -25.64 4.75 -10.95
CA TYR A 131 -24.37 5.31 -11.39
C TYR A 131 -23.51 4.25 -12.06
N THR A 132 -22.81 4.63 -13.12
CA THR A 132 -21.73 3.82 -13.69
C THR A 132 -20.40 4.40 -13.23
N LEU A 133 -19.61 3.58 -12.57
CA LEU A 133 -18.29 3.94 -12.04
C LEU A 133 -17.18 3.23 -12.81
N ARG A 134 -16.06 3.93 -13.04
CA ARG A 134 -14.82 3.35 -13.58
C ARG A 134 -13.61 3.90 -12.87
N MET A 135 -12.61 3.06 -12.68
CA MET A 135 -11.26 3.52 -12.34
C MET A 135 -10.44 3.69 -13.59
N LEU A 136 -9.59 4.71 -13.62
CA LEU A 136 -8.63 4.99 -14.68
C LEU A 136 -7.36 5.53 -14.04
N LEU A 137 -6.19 5.06 -14.49
CA LEU A 137 -4.89 5.57 -14.06
C LEU A 137 -4.42 6.66 -15.05
N ALA A 138 -3.84 7.74 -14.54
CA ALA A 138 -3.22 8.76 -15.37
C ALA A 138 -1.86 9.21 -14.78
N ASP A 139 -1.03 9.79 -15.64
CA ASP A 139 0.26 10.34 -15.26
C ASP A 139 0.13 11.71 -14.56
N GLN A 140 1.28 12.33 -14.22
CA GLN A 140 1.32 13.63 -13.54
C GLN A 140 0.77 14.80 -14.38
N GLN A 141 0.63 14.66 -15.71
CA GLN A 141 -0.03 15.60 -16.61
C GLN A 141 -1.51 15.26 -16.82
N HIS A 142 -2.04 14.26 -16.09
CA HIS A 142 -3.40 13.73 -16.24
C HIS A 142 -3.66 13.07 -17.60
N LEU A 143 -2.59 12.65 -18.31
CA LEU A 143 -2.73 11.85 -19.53
C LEU A 143 -3.06 10.40 -19.12
N PRO A 144 -4.18 9.85 -19.63
CA PRO A 144 -4.63 8.52 -19.28
C PRO A 144 -3.65 7.42 -19.72
N HIS A 145 -3.46 6.42 -18.88
CA HIS A 145 -2.85 5.15 -19.25
C HIS A 145 -3.90 4.13 -19.68
N PHE A 146 -3.51 3.12 -20.48
CA PHE A 146 -4.37 1.95 -20.75
C PHE A 146 -4.45 1.01 -19.55
N VAL A 147 -4.74 1.59 -18.36
CA VAL A 147 -4.86 0.93 -17.07
C VAL A 147 -6.14 1.41 -16.41
N TYR A 148 -7.21 0.62 -16.54
CA TYR A 148 -8.55 1.01 -16.13
C TYR A 148 -9.39 -0.20 -15.73
N SER A 149 -10.49 0.04 -15.01
CA SER A 149 -11.45 -1.00 -14.64
C SER A 149 -12.47 -1.26 -15.76
N LYS A 150 -13.12 -2.42 -15.68
CA LYS A 150 -14.46 -2.56 -16.28
C LYS A 150 -15.42 -1.55 -15.64
N PRO A 151 -16.53 -1.15 -16.31
CA PRO A 151 -17.55 -0.35 -15.66
C PRO A 151 -18.24 -1.17 -14.56
N ALA A 152 -18.58 -0.50 -13.47
CA ALA A 152 -19.45 -1.04 -12.45
C ALA A 152 -20.70 -0.16 -12.32
N THR A 153 -21.87 -0.69 -12.69
CA THR A 153 -23.14 -0.01 -12.51
C THR A 153 -23.67 -0.34 -11.14
N ILE A 154 -23.89 0.68 -10.32
CA ILE A 154 -24.35 0.54 -8.94
C ILE A 154 -25.65 1.30 -8.70
N THR A 155 -26.37 0.91 -7.66
CA THR A 155 -27.53 1.66 -7.18
C THR A 155 -27.27 2.19 -5.78
N VAL A 156 -27.25 3.52 -5.63
CA VAL A 156 -27.32 4.17 -4.32
C VAL A 156 -28.78 4.15 -3.88
N THR A 157 -29.10 3.42 -2.82
CA THR A 157 -30.48 3.19 -2.37
C THR A 157 -31.01 4.32 -1.49
N LYS A 158 -30.16 4.86 -0.61
CA LYS A 158 -30.48 5.99 0.27
C LYS A 158 -29.22 6.62 0.83
N LYS A 159 -29.38 7.84 1.40
CA LYS A 159 -28.37 8.41 2.31
C LYS A 159 -28.64 7.92 3.72
N ASN A 160 -27.61 7.47 4.41
CA ASN A 160 -27.64 7.14 5.83
C ASN A 160 -27.07 8.28 6.68
N ALA A 161 -27.14 8.18 8.01
CA ALA A 161 -26.73 9.22 8.94
C ALA A 161 -25.24 9.16 9.33
N THR A 162 -24.45 8.29 8.72
CA THR A 162 -23.01 8.16 9.03
C THR A 162 -22.27 9.45 8.66
N ASP A 163 -21.42 9.95 9.55
CA ASP A 163 -20.53 11.07 9.21
C ASP A 163 -19.43 10.58 8.22
N PRO A 164 -19.33 11.14 7.02
CA PRO A 164 -18.34 10.75 6.04
C PRO A 164 -16.88 10.76 6.57
N ARG A 165 -16.58 11.66 7.51
CA ARG A 165 -15.25 11.81 8.10
C ARG A 165 -14.84 10.65 8.98
N THR A 166 -15.77 9.83 9.45
CA THR A 166 -15.49 8.66 10.29
C THR A 166 -15.17 7.40 9.51
N LEU A 167 -15.43 7.39 8.19
CA LEU A 167 -15.26 6.21 7.35
C LEU A 167 -13.80 5.98 6.90
N SER A 168 -13.02 7.05 6.78
CA SER A 168 -11.62 6.99 6.36
C SER A 168 -10.74 7.40 7.54
N VAL A 169 -10.09 6.41 8.16
CA VAL A 169 -9.17 6.60 9.29
C VAL A 169 -7.81 5.98 8.98
N PRO A 170 -6.70 6.56 9.45
CA PRO A 170 -5.37 6.03 9.15
C PRO A 170 -5.22 4.56 9.53
N GLY A 171 -4.84 3.74 8.56
CA GLY A 171 -4.70 2.31 8.77
C GLY A 171 -4.15 1.57 7.55
N VAL A 172 -3.75 0.32 7.79
CA VAL A 172 -3.28 -0.61 6.76
C VAL A 172 -4.13 -1.87 6.84
N SER A 173 -4.46 -2.44 5.70
CA SER A 173 -5.13 -3.74 5.63
C SER A 173 -4.63 -4.57 4.45
N LEU A 174 -4.71 -5.89 4.58
CA LEU A 174 -4.45 -6.83 3.49
C LEU A 174 -5.69 -7.70 3.26
N GLN A 175 -5.88 -8.11 2.01
CA GLN A 175 -6.99 -8.95 1.60
C GLN A 175 -6.47 -10.17 0.83
N LEU A 176 -7.02 -11.33 1.18
CA LEU A 176 -6.80 -12.63 0.55
C LEU A 176 -8.13 -13.15 0.00
N GLU A 177 -8.07 -14.09 -0.93
CA GLU A 177 -9.29 -14.77 -1.45
C GLU A 177 -9.96 -15.64 -0.38
N GLY A 178 -9.19 -16.08 0.64
CA GLY A 178 -9.70 -16.86 1.76
C GLY A 178 -8.57 -17.30 2.69
N PRO A 179 -8.89 -17.99 3.79
CA PRO A 179 -7.90 -18.51 4.72
C PRO A 179 -7.14 -19.73 4.18
N VAL A 180 -7.63 -20.36 3.12
CA VAL A 180 -6.99 -21.45 2.39
C VAL A 180 -6.90 -21.05 0.93
N VAL A 181 -5.71 -21.12 0.36
CA VAL A 181 -5.42 -20.68 -1.01
C VAL A 181 -4.58 -21.69 -1.77
N LYS A 182 -4.62 -21.63 -3.11
CA LYS A 182 -3.75 -22.39 -4.00
C LYS A 182 -2.77 -21.46 -4.72
N ASN A 183 -1.58 -21.97 -4.98
CA ASN A 183 -0.55 -21.25 -5.71
C ASN A 183 -0.88 -21.06 -7.20
N PRO A 184 -0.55 -19.89 -7.81
CA PRO A 184 -0.21 -18.64 -7.11
C PRO A 184 -1.45 -17.94 -6.57
N PHE A 185 -1.35 -17.26 -5.43
CA PHE A 185 -2.45 -16.49 -4.85
C PHE A 185 -2.10 -15.01 -4.74
N ARG A 186 -3.13 -14.17 -4.76
CA ARG A 186 -3.00 -12.72 -4.67
C ARG A 186 -3.12 -12.23 -3.23
N VAL A 187 -2.25 -11.32 -2.85
CA VAL A 187 -2.36 -10.50 -1.64
C VAL A 187 -2.56 -9.05 -2.07
N GLN A 188 -3.71 -8.47 -1.77
CA GLN A 188 -4.01 -7.07 -2.04
C GLN A 188 -3.70 -6.23 -0.82
N PHE A 189 -3.07 -5.09 -1.02
CA PHE A 189 -2.69 -4.13 0.01
C PHE A 189 -3.62 -2.93 -0.04
N HIS A 190 -3.90 -2.35 1.12
CA HIS A 190 -4.69 -1.13 1.21
C HIS A 190 -4.16 -0.23 2.31
N ALA A 191 -4.08 1.07 2.01
CA ALA A 191 -3.80 2.14 2.95
C ALA A 191 -5.02 3.05 3.04
N SER A 192 -5.58 3.18 4.24
CA SER A 192 -6.74 4.02 4.53
C SER A 192 -6.27 5.36 5.08
N ALA A 193 -6.79 6.48 4.58
CA ALA A 193 -6.42 7.85 4.95
C ALA A 193 -4.90 8.15 4.90
N LEU A 194 -4.14 7.34 4.18
CA LEU A 194 -2.71 7.47 3.94
C LEU A 194 -2.42 7.36 2.44
N ASN A 195 -1.24 7.77 2.02
CA ASN A 195 -0.85 7.79 0.62
C ASN A 195 0.22 6.74 0.31
N VAL A 196 0.18 6.19 -0.88
CA VAL A 196 1.16 5.20 -1.36
C VAL A 196 1.94 5.76 -2.53
N ALA A 197 3.25 5.60 -2.49
CA ALA A 197 4.13 6.02 -3.57
C ALA A 197 5.44 5.21 -3.58
N HIS A 198 6.23 5.38 -4.63
CA HIS A 198 7.59 4.83 -4.66
C HIS A 198 8.48 5.51 -3.59
N LEU A 199 9.46 4.77 -3.10
CA LEU A 199 10.32 5.15 -1.98
C LEU A 199 11.01 6.52 -2.13
N ALA A 200 11.34 6.93 -3.36
CA ALA A 200 11.99 8.24 -3.59
C ALA A 200 11.04 9.43 -3.43
N GLN A 201 9.73 9.23 -3.35
CA GLN A 201 8.76 10.30 -3.11
C GLN A 201 8.59 10.57 -1.62
N ARG A 202 9.29 11.58 -1.14
CA ARG A 202 9.33 11.98 0.28
C ARG A 202 8.30 13.06 0.57
N LEU A 203 7.04 12.63 0.68
CA LEU A 203 5.90 13.50 1.00
C LEU A 203 5.31 13.11 2.37
N PRO A 204 4.72 14.04 3.13
CA PRO A 204 4.03 13.71 4.37
C PRO A 204 2.93 12.67 4.17
N ASP A 205 2.70 11.82 5.17
CA ASP A 205 1.67 10.77 5.19
C ASP A 205 1.74 9.82 3.99
N THR A 206 2.93 9.68 3.40
CA THR A 206 3.17 8.88 2.19
C THR A 206 4.21 7.81 2.45
N GLY A 207 3.90 6.59 2.05
CA GLY A 207 4.75 5.43 2.29
C GLY A 207 4.75 4.42 1.15
N HIS A 208 5.53 3.37 1.35
CA HIS A 208 5.57 2.18 0.51
C HIS A 208 5.29 0.93 1.36
N PHE A 209 4.71 -0.09 0.77
CA PHE A 209 4.38 -1.31 1.49
C PHE A 209 5.59 -2.21 1.72
N ARG A 210 5.59 -2.88 2.87
CA ARG A 210 6.48 -4.00 3.21
C ARG A 210 5.62 -5.17 3.68
N LEU A 211 5.79 -6.34 3.06
CA LEU A 211 5.14 -7.59 3.44
C LEU A 211 6.17 -8.54 4.03
N THR A 212 5.90 -9.04 5.22
CA THR A 212 6.64 -10.15 5.84
C THR A 212 5.77 -11.39 5.80
N VAL A 213 6.29 -12.47 5.20
CA VAL A 213 5.63 -13.78 5.10
C VAL A 213 6.39 -14.76 5.97
N THR A 214 5.80 -15.13 7.09
CA THR A 214 6.42 -15.99 8.10
C THR A 214 5.83 -17.40 8.01
N PRO A 215 6.60 -18.43 7.61
CA PRO A 215 6.16 -19.81 7.66
C PRO A 215 6.04 -20.31 9.10
N ALA A 216 5.27 -21.38 9.31
CA ALA A 216 5.18 -22.03 10.63
C ALA A 216 6.54 -22.54 11.14
N SER A 217 7.47 -22.85 10.23
CA SER A 217 8.87 -23.20 10.53
C SER A 217 9.80 -22.65 9.45
N GLY A 218 10.94 -22.11 9.87
CA GLY A 218 11.92 -21.48 8.97
C GLY A 218 11.98 -19.98 9.08
N ALA A 219 12.81 -19.35 8.26
CA ALA A 219 13.02 -17.90 8.27
C ALA A 219 11.86 -17.17 7.54
N PRO A 220 11.47 -15.98 8.03
CA PRO A 220 10.51 -15.14 7.33
C PRO A 220 11.09 -14.59 6.01
N ALA A 221 10.23 -14.45 5.00
CA ALA A 221 10.53 -13.73 3.76
C ALA A 221 10.03 -12.29 3.88
N VAL A 222 10.89 -11.32 3.63
CA VAL A 222 10.56 -9.89 3.67
C VAL A 222 10.62 -9.34 2.25
N MET A 223 9.56 -8.64 1.84
CA MET A 223 9.42 -8.07 0.50
C MET A 223 9.03 -6.60 0.61
N ALA A 224 9.82 -5.71 -0.01
CA ALA A 224 9.53 -4.28 -0.06
C ALA A 224 8.95 -3.90 -1.43
N PHE A 225 7.88 -3.09 -1.44
CA PHE A 225 7.16 -2.66 -2.64
C PHE A 225 7.46 -1.18 -2.89
N VAL A 226 8.72 -0.93 -3.22
CA VAL A 226 9.32 0.42 -3.27
C VAL A 226 8.91 1.26 -4.47
N GLU A 227 8.16 0.70 -5.44
CA GLU A 227 7.68 1.40 -6.63
C GLU A 227 6.18 1.78 -6.52
N GLY A 228 5.60 1.73 -5.31
CA GLY A 228 4.19 2.09 -5.08
C GLY A 228 3.17 1.02 -5.47
N GLN A 229 3.60 -0.24 -5.58
CA GLN A 229 2.73 -1.38 -5.89
C GLN A 229 1.73 -1.60 -4.75
N THR A 230 0.52 -2.05 -5.10
CA THR A 230 -0.58 -2.26 -4.16
C THR A 230 -1.05 -3.72 -4.08
N GLU A 231 -0.33 -4.64 -4.70
CA GLU A 231 -0.57 -6.07 -4.62
C GLU A 231 0.70 -6.88 -4.92
N VAL A 232 0.66 -8.14 -4.54
CA VAL A 232 1.66 -9.15 -4.94
C VAL A 232 0.97 -10.49 -5.20
N TRP A 233 1.52 -11.27 -6.13
CA TRP A 233 1.20 -12.68 -6.30
C TRP A 233 2.30 -13.52 -5.64
N LEU A 234 1.89 -14.51 -4.84
CA LEU A 234 2.79 -15.37 -4.08
C LEU A 234 2.61 -16.84 -4.48
N ALA A 235 3.72 -17.58 -4.48
CA ALA A 235 3.76 -19.03 -4.70
C ALA A 235 4.77 -19.68 -3.73
N PRO A 236 4.59 -19.57 -2.40
CA PRO A 236 5.44 -20.26 -1.44
C PRO A 236 5.11 -21.77 -1.43
N PRO A 237 5.96 -22.63 -0.87
CA PRO A 237 5.63 -24.04 -0.64
C PRO A 237 4.32 -24.23 0.12
N ALA A 238 3.69 -25.42 -0.01
CA ALA A 238 2.49 -25.73 0.78
C ALA A 238 2.78 -25.65 2.28
N GLY A 239 1.87 -25.07 3.06
CA GLY A 239 2.08 -24.87 4.50
C GLY A 239 1.22 -23.75 5.09
N ASN A 240 1.44 -23.50 6.39
CA ASN A 240 0.77 -22.41 7.11
C ASN A 240 1.70 -21.20 7.22
N TYR A 241 1.14 -20.01 6.98
CA TYR A 241 1.86 -18.75 6.96
C TYR A 241 1.13 -17.67 7.74
N THR A 242 1.90 -16.79 8.36
CA THR A 242 1.42 -15.49 8.85
C THR A 242 1.96 -14.41 7.94
N LEU A 243 1.07 -13.57 7.40
CA LEU A 243 1.40 -12.39 6.61
C LEU A 243 1.29 -11.17 7.50
N GLN A 244 2.30 -10.30 7.46
CA GLN A 244 2.30 -9.00 8.12
C GLN A 244 2.58 -7.92 7.09
N LEU A 245 1.63 -6.99 6.92
CA LEU A 245 1.74 -5.85 6.01
C LEU A 245 1.93 -4.56 6.79
N GLU A 246 2.90 -3.76 6.37
CA GLU A 246 3.20 -2.44 6.91
C GLU A 246 3.23 -1.42 5.79
N LEU A 247 2.88 -0.17 6.10
CA LEU A 247 3.15 0.99 5.25
C LEU A 247 4.26 1.80 5.91
N LEU A 248 5.45 1.78 5.32
CA LEU A 248 6.63 2.46 5.86
C LEU A 248 6.72 3.88 5.30
N ASP A 249 6.97 4.83 6.20
CA ASP A 249 7.12 6.25 5.88
C ASP A 249 8.31 6.48 4.92
N ASN A 250 8.08 7.17 3.81
CA ASN A 250 9.11 7.50 2.84
C ASN A 250 10.03 8.65 3.32
N VAL A 251 9.59 9.44 4.31
CA VAL A 251 10.39 10.53 4.91
C VAL A 251 11.21 10.00 6.07
N LYS A 252 10.54 9.29 7.01
CA LYS A 252 11.15 8.70 8.20
C LYS A 252 11.40 7.21 7.96
N THR A 253 12.44 6.91 7.20
CA THR A 253 12.78 5.57 6.74
C THR A 253 12.66 4.52 7.85
N GLY A 254 11.90 3.46 7.57
CA GLY A 254 11.72 2.32 8.47
C GLY A 254 10.64 2.51 9.56
N GLN A 255 10.03 3.70 9.68
CA GLN A 255 8.91 3.91 10.61
C GLN A 255 7.57 3.56 9.93
N PRO A 256 6.71 2.76 10.57
CA PRO A 256 5.38 2.52 10.04
C PRO A 256 4.48 3.75 10.23
N LEU A 257 3.66 4.06 9.23
CA LEU A 257 2.66 5.15 9.27
C LEU A 257 1.39 4.78 10.03
N ALA A 258 1.14 3.47 10.24
CA ALA A 258 0.00 2.94 10.99
C ALA A 258 0.37 1.56 11.56
N PRO A 259 -0.42 1.01 12.50
CA PRO A 259 -0.25 -0.36 12.96
C PRO A 259 -0.25 -1.36 11.81
N ALA A 260 0.61 -2.37 11.89
CA ALA A 260 0.70 -3.41 10.89
C ALA A 260 -0.60 -4.24 10.82
N ALA A 261 -0.99 -4.64 9.60
CA ALA A 261 -2.07 -5.60 9.41
C ALA A 261 -1.49 -7.03 9.36
N THR A 262 -2.20 -7.98 9.97
CA THR A 262 -1.80 -9.40 9.96
C THR A 262 -2.93 -10.30 9.46
N ALA A 263 -2.57 -11.38 8.76
CA ALA A 263 -3.49 -12.45 8.40
C ALA A 263 -2.77 -13.80 8.40
N SER A 264 -3.51 -14.86 8.72
CA SER A 264 -3.04 -16.23 8.59
C SER A 264 -3.60 -16.85 7.32
N VAL A 265 -2.79 -17.66 6.62
CA VAL A 265 -3.19 -18.34 5.39
C VAL A 265 -2.56 -19.73 5.33
N ARG A 266 -3.32 -20.72 4.84
CA ARG A 266 -2.84 -22.05 4.48
C ARG A 266 -2.74 -22.15 2.96
N VAL A 267 -1.56 -22.55 2.50
CA VAL A 267 -1.27 -22.78 1.08
C VAL A 267 -1.34 -24.29 0.81
N GLU A 268 -2.10 -24.70 -0.22
CA GLU A 268 -2.28 -26.10 -0.67
C GLU A 268 -1.61 -26.36 -2.02
#